data_1c491dd57af7be2ef1c4dfe6b56ebac5
#
_entry.id   1c491dd57af7be2ef1c4dfe6b56ebac5
#
_cell.length_a   1.000
_cell.length_b   1.000
_cell.length_c   1.000
_cell.angle_alpha   90.00
_cell.angle_beta   90.00
_cell.angle_gamma   90.00
#
_symmetry.space_group_name_H-M   'P 1'
#
loop_
_entity.id
_entity.type
_entity.pdbx_description
1 polymer ?
#
loop_
_entity_poly.entity_id
_entity_poly.type
_entity_poly.pdbx_seq_one_letter_code
_entity_poly.pdbx_strand_id
1 'polypeptide(L)'
;MALATAAGGFAPLVDDIARAQERSLNPVHERYPEPQLPLAEAGGKTSPNDSLAAAIADAYATNPDLAAQRYVLRATDDEVGVALAQTRPRIDLQVSGRYDLTLPGDVTNAARPISDRLNDPNIERDELNSQLAIEQPLFTGGRAAGALRVARAQSAAGREALRGVEGDVLINLIAAYSDVRRDGRIVEIRSRNLRWLEATLDEISARREAGELTRTDLAQAETQLEIARVQLNGAQAQFEASRASFVATVGRAPGILAPEPDLPNLPRSADEAFRIAETNNPDLAAALAAQRAAEERIGLAKSEGRPVLSLRGTAGTIGPALPFVPDDQDVIFTGGATLTIPLSEGGRIRSRVAQARNEESAERLRVEATRRGVIQAVVNSWNQWVTAERNLAAQELQRKAAAIFYEGSLEEYREGLRSTFDVLFAQNSLNEAEIDLLASRRESYVARAALLRQLGLLEADRLLTNAPAYDPDAYLDRVEQRNAVPWGPVVRALDSLTAPIGKPQKVAEIESDAQTARIEEPAPQSVPGELVSSPSPQPAITVPDRVDIEGGSR
;
A
#
# COMPACT_ATOMS: atom_id res chain seq x y z
N MET A 1 57.83 13.96 3.55
CA MET A 1 57.99 12.49 3.29
C MET A 1 57.92 11.65 4.56
N ALA A 2 57.90 12.24 5.74
CA ALA A 2 57.86 11.54 7.05
C ALA A 2 56.42 11.18 7.57
N LEU A 3 55.39 11.77 7.02
CA LEU A 3 53.97 11.46 7.37
C LEU A 3 53.48 10.09 6.88
N ALA A 4 54.16 9.46 5.93
CA ALA A 4 53.78 8.17 5.38
C ALA A 4 54.21 6.96 6.22
N THR A 5 55.21 7.12 7.10
CA THR A 5 55.79 6.00 7.88
C THR A 5 55.10 5.78 9.24
N ALA A 6 54.48 6.80 9.82
CA ALA A 6 53.72 6.67 11.06
C ALA A 6 52.34 6.02 10.83
N ALA A 7 51.80 6.09 9.61
CA ALA A 7 50.54 5.44 9.26
C ALA A 7 50.63 3.91 9.16
N GLY A 8 51.84 3.36 8.95
CA GLY A 8 52.05 1.92 8.78
C GLY A 8 51.85 1.05 10.03
N GLY A 9 51.96 1.65 11.23
CA GLY A 9 51.81 0.93 12.50
C GLY A 9 50.34 0.79 12.98
N PHE A 10 49.45 1.68 12.53
CA PHE A 10 48.04 1.68 12.93
C PHE A 10 47.12 1.03 11.91
N ALA A 11 47.58 0.81 10.67
CA ALA A 11 46.80 0.20 9.62
C ALA A 11 46.18 -1.16 10.03
N PRO A 12 46.88 -2.12 10.64
CA PRO A 12 46.31 -3.40 11.03
C PRO A 12 45.27 -3.27 12.14
N LEU A 13 45.44 -2.32 13.06
CA LEU A 13 44.51 -2.11 14.18
C LEU A 13 43.20 -1.45 13.69
N VAL A 14 43.29 -0.52 12.77
CA VAL A 14 42.13 0.13 12.13
C VAL A 14 41.37 -0.86 11.24
N ASP A 15 42.09 -1.72 10.51
CA ASP A 15 41.50 -2.78 9.72
C ASP A 15 40.82 -3.85 10.58
N ASP A 16 41.41 -4.22 11.73
CA ASP A 16 40.79 -5.18 12.66
C ASP A 16 39.58 -4.60 13.38
N ILE A 17 39.61 -3.31 13.73
CA ILE A 17 38.45 -2.60 14.31
C ILE A 17 37.37 -2.44 13.24
N ALA A 18 37.71 -2.08 12.00
CA ALA A 18 36.75 -1.99 10.88
C ALA A 18 36.13 -3.36 10.60
N ARG A 19 36.90 -4.43 10.57
CA ARG A 19 36.38 -5.81 10.40
C ARG A 19 35.55 -6.28 11.60
N ALA A 20 35.90 -5.89 12.82
CA ALA A 20 35.09 -6.16 14.02
C ALA A 20 33.76 -5.38 13.97
N GLN A 21 33.80 -4.15 13.50
CA GLN A 21 32.64 -3.30 13.30
C GLN A 21 31.75 -3.82 12.15
N GLU A 22 32.33 -4.23 11.02
CA GLU A 22 31.62 -4.92 9.95
C GLU A 22 31.00 -6.24 10.43
N ARG A 23 31.70 -7.04 11.25
CA ARG A 23 31.13 -8.26 11.87
C ARG A 23 30.02 -7.95 12.87
N SER A 24 30.08 -6.83 13.58
CA SER A 24 29.01 -6.40 14.49
C SER A 24 27.80 -5.83 13.73
N LEU A 25 28.01 -5.23 12.56
CA LEU A 25 26.96 -4.71 11.68
C LEU A 25 26.36 -5.79 10.78
N ASN A 26 27.11 -6.86 10.47
CA ASN A 26 26.73 -7.92 9.55
C ASN A 26 25.94 -9.12 10.13
N PRO A 27 25.75 -9.33 11.45
CA PRO A 27 24.97 -10.46 11.94
C PRO A 27 23.47 -10.37 11.55
N VAL A 28 23.05 -9.25 11.00
CA VAL A 28 21.64 -9.04 10.58
C VAL A 28 21.38 -9.61 9.18
N HIS A 29 22.35 -9.54 8.26
CA HIS A 29 22.19 -10.07 6.91
C HIS A 29 22.32 -11.59 6.81
N GLU A 30 23.18 -12.22 7.62
CA GLU A 30 23.35 -13.68 7.58
C GLU A 30 22.22 -14.49 8.22
N ARG A 31 21.36 -13.87 9.06
CA ARG A 31 20.26 -14.56 9.76
C ARG A 31 18.90 -14.46 9.08
N TYR A 32 18.79 -13.63 8.07
CA TYR A 32 17.59 -13.56 7.26
C TYR A 32 17.98 -13.90 5.84
N PRO A 33 17.70 -15.13 5.37
CA PRO A 33 17.81 -15.40 3.94
C PRO A 33 17.00 -14.29 3.26
N GLU A 34 17.65 -13.60 2.32
CA GLU A 34 16.89 -12.75 1.38
C GLU A 34 15.66 -13.55 0.99
N PRO A 35 14.46 -12.98 1.00
CA PRO A 35 13.35 -13.67 0.40
C PRO A 35 13.79 -13.92 -1.03
N GLN A 36 14.18 -15.16 -1.30
CA GLN A 36 14.31 -15.62 -2.67
C GLN A 36 12.90 -15.51 -3.20
N LEU A 37 12.61 -14.36 -3.83
CA LEU A 37 11.46 -14.27 -4.72
C LEU A 37 11.71 -15.43 -5.68
N PRO A 38 10.93 -16.52 -5.63
CA PRO A 38 11.05 -17.53 -6.65
C PRO A 38 10.69 -16.79 -7.92
N LEU A 39 11.70 -16.47 -8.74
CA LEU A 39 11.46 -16.16 -10.13
C LEU A 39 10.66 -17.37 -10.59
N ALA A 40 9.35 -17.16 -10.73
CA ALA A 40 8.43 -18.23 -11.03
C ALA A 40 8.95 -18.87 -12.30
N GLU A 41 9.59 -20.03 -12.17
CA GLU A 41 9.72 -20.92 -13.30
C GLU A 41 8.31 -21.06 -13.82
N ALA A 42 8.07 -20.66 -15.05
CA ALA A 42 6.76 -20.66 -15.71
C ALA A 42 6.14 -22.10 -15.83
N GLY A 43 6.64 -23.03 -15.04
CA GLY A 43 6.29 -24.45 -14.89
C GLY A 43 5.81 -24.85 -13.49
N GLY A 44 5.31 -23.92 -12.67
CA GLY A 44 4.74 -24.24 -11.35
C GLY A 44 3.65 -25.30 -11.47
N LYS A 45 3.70 -26.30 -10.57
CA LYS A 45 2.75 -27.42 -10.48
C LYS A 45 1.33 -26.84 -10.42
N THR A 46 0.57 -27.04 -11.50
CA THR A 46 -0.86 -26.74 -11.51
C THR A 46 -1.55 -27.66 -10.51
N SER A 47 -2.08 -27.12 -9.44
CA SER A 47 -2.92 -27.87 -8.52
C SER A 47 -4.24 -28.22 -9.22
N PRO A 48 -4.73 -29.46 -9.14
CA PRO A 48 -5.96 -29.87 -9.85
C PRO A 48 -7.22 -29.15 -9.34
N ASN A 49 -7.17 -28.48 -8.19
CA ASN A 49 -8.25 -27.65 -7.64
C ASN A 49 -7.64 -26.41 -6.97
N ASP A 50 -7.55 -25.33 -7.75
CA ASP A 50 -6.94 -24.10 -7.32
C ASP A 50 -7.99 -23.18 -6.68
N SER A 51 -8.06 -23.19 -5.35
CA SER A 51 -9.01 -22.37 -4.62
C SER A 51 -8.52 -20.94 -4.45
N LEU A 52 -9.44 -19.98 -4.26
CA LEU A 52 -9.11 -18.60 -3.91
C LEU A 52 -8.22 -18.55 -2.65
N ALA A 53 -8.48 -19.43 -1.69
CA ALA A 53 -7.68 -19.57 -0.47
C ALA A 53 -6.21 -19.92 -0.77
N ALA A 54 -5.96 -20.87 -1.69
CA ALA A 54 -4.60 -21.22 -2.11
C ALA A 54 -3.93 -20.04 -2.84
N ALA A 55 -4.65 -19.36 -3.72
CA ALA A 55 -4.14 -18.18 -4.42
C ALA A 55 -3.78 -17.03 -3.47
N ILE A 56 -4.58 -16.80 -2.41
CA ILE A 56 -4.27 -15.82 -1.36
C ILE A 56 -2.99 -16.22 -0.62
N ALA A 57 -2.86 -17.50 -0.21
CA ALA A 57 -1.68 -17.97 0.50
C ALA A 57 -0.40 -17.79 -0.34
N ASP A 58 -0.47 -18.11 -1.62
CA ASP A 58 0.65 -17.95 -2.55
C ASP A 58 1.00 -16.45 -2.75
N ALA A 59 0.01 -15.58 -2.97
CA ALA A 59 0.24 -14.14 -3.10
C ALA A 59 0.87 -13.55 -1.83
N TYR A 60 0.46 -13.98 -0.64
CA TYR A 60 1.07 -13.53 0.63
C TYR A 60 2.55 -13.93 0.74
N ALA A 61 2.94 -15.05 0.12
CA ALA A 61 4.33 -15.52 0.11
C ALA A 61 5.18 -14.86 -0.97
N THR A 62 4.60 -14.50 -2.12
CA THR A 62 5.35 -14.15 -3.34
C THR A 62 5.13 -12.74 -3.84
N ASN A 63 4.07 -12.04 -3.41
CA ASN A 63 3.74 -10.72 -3.95
C ASN A 63 4.80 -9.67 -3.57
N PRO A 64 5.42 -9.00 -4.55
CA PRO A 64 6.51 -8.07 -4.31
C PRO A 64 6.07 -6.78 -3.60
N ASP A 65 4.87 -6.28 -3.86
CA ASP A 65 4.36 -5.05 -3.23
C ASP A 65 4.16 -5.26 -1.73
N LEU A 66 3.61 -6.43 -1.36
CA LEU A 66 3.43 -6.81 0.03
C LEU A 66 4.78 -7.01 0.73
N ALA A 67 5.73 -7.68 0.06
CA ALA A 67 7.09 -7.86 0.59
C ALA A 67 7.79 -6.50 0.79
N ALA A 68 7.69 -5.59 -0.18
CA ALA A 68 8.27 -4.24 -0.08
C ALA A 68 7.68 -3.47 1.12
N GLN A 69 6.36 -3.49 1.29
CA GLN A 69 5.73 -2.78 2.41
C GLN A 69 6.10 -3.38 3.78
N ARG A 70 6.30 -4.69 3.88
CA ARG A 70 6.84 -5.35 5.09
C ARG A 70 8.26 -4.87 5.42
N TYR A 71 9.13 -4.64 4.42
CA TYR A 71 10.45 -4.06 4.64
C TYR A 71 10.38 -2.58 5.04
N VAL A 72 9.46 -1.80 4.45
CA VAL A 72 9.22 -0.41 4.87
C VAL A 72 8.79 -0.35 6.34
N LEU A 73 7.90 -1.25 6.78
CA LEU A 73 7.51 -1.35 8.19
C LEU A 73 8.72 -1.68 9.08
N ARG A 74 9.55 -2.67 8.69
CA ARG A 74 10.77 -3.02 9.45
C ARG A 74 11.73 -1.85 9.56
N ALA A 75 11.93 -1.08 8.50
CA ALA A 75 12.76 0.12 8.53
C ALA A 75 12.21 1.17 9.52
N THR A 76 10.88 1.34 9.56
CA THR A 76 10.23 2.22 10.53
C THR A 76 10.36 1.68 11.97
N ASP A 77 10.30 0.37 12.17
CA ASP A 77 10.52 -0.26 13.47
C ASP A 77 11.98 -0.10 13.95
N ASP A 78 12.96 -0.14 13.04
CA ASP A 78 14.36 0.13 13.38
C ASP A 78 14.57 1.57 13.88
N GLU A 79 13.75 2.55 13.50
CA GLU A 79 13.78 3.90 14.08
C GLU A 79 13.47 3.89 15.58
N VAL A 80 12.68 2.93 16.06
CA VAL A 80 12.47 2.71 17.50
C VAL A 80 13.78 2.29 18.17
N GLY A 81 14.57 1.43 17.50
CA GLY A 81 15.91 1.06 17.94
C GLY A 81 16.86 2.26 18.01
N VAL A 82 16.84 3.13 17.01
CA VAL A 82 17.62 4.38 16.97
C VAL A 82 17.21 5.32 18.11
N ALA A 83 15.90 5.43 18.39
CA ALA A 83 15.41 6.23 19.51
C ALA A 83 15.86 5.66 20.86
N LEU A 84 15.83 4.35 21.05
CA LEU A 84 16.34 3.66 22.24
C LEU A 84 17.84 3.85 22.42
N ALA A 85 18.61 3.92 21.34
CA ALA A 85 20.06 4.14 21.41
C ALA A 85 20.45 5.48 22.03
N GLN A 86 19.57 6.49 22.00
CA GLN A 86 19.83 7.79 22.62
C GLN A 86 19.99 7.74 24.15
N THR A 87 19.59 6.66 24.81
CA THR A 87 19.75 6.45 26.26
C THR A 87 20.93 5.54 26.60
N ARG A 88 21.76 5.16 25.62
CA ARG A 88 22.84 4.20 25.79
C ARG A 88 24.19 4.87 25.84
N PRO A 89 25.22 4.18 26.38
CA PRO A 89 26.58 4.65 26.30
C PRO A 89 27.03 4.66 24.84
N ARG A 90 27.65 5.76 24.47
CA ARG A 90 28.37 5.92 23.22
C ARG A 90 29.85 5.75 23.50
N ILE A 91 30.52 4.95 22.70
CA ILE A 91 31.94 4.66 22.83
C ILE A 91 32.60 5.05 21.52
N ASP A 92 33.51 6.00 21.57
CA ASP A 92 34.25 6.50 20.43
C ASP A 92 35.76 6.36 20.68
N LEU A 93 36.53 5.88 19.69
CA LEU A 93 37.96 5.97 19.64
C LEU A 93 38.33 7.16 18.77
N GLN A 94 39.03 8.12 19.36
CA GLN A 94 39.51 9.30 18.65
C GLN A 94 41.03 9.30 18.62
N VAL A 95 41.61 9.37 17.45
CA VAL A 95 43.07 9.53 17.25
C VAL A 95 43.27 10.82 16.48
N SER A 96 44.05 11.72 17.03
CA SER A 96 44.35 13.00 16.42
C SER A 96 45.85 13.32 16.52
N GLY A 97 46.45 13.63 15.38
CA GLY A 97 47.81 14.18 15.31
C GLY A 97 47.76 15.67 15.05
N ARG A 98 48.51 16.45 15.80
CA ARG A 98 48.60 17.89 15.64
C ARG A 98 50.08 18.27 15.52
N TYR A 99 50.38 19.11 14.56
CA TYR A 99 51.67 19.73 14.40
C TYR A 99 51.47 21.26 14.39
N ASP A 100 52.03 21.93 15.39
CA ASP A 100 51.96 23.37 15.50
C ASP A 100 53.38 23.93 15.30
N LEU A 101 53.54 24.75 14.30
CA LEU A 101 54.73 25.58 14.10
C LEU A 101 54.39 27.02 14.48
N THR A 102 54.86 27.46 15.60
CA THR A 102 54.64 28.85 16.07
C THR A 102 55.87 29.68 15.71
N LEU A 103 55.77 30.47 14.67
CA LEU A 103 56.78 31.47 14.33
C LEU A 103 56.52 32.69 15.18
N PRO A 104 57.39 33.03 16.18
CA PRO A 104 57.16 34.19 17.03
C PRO A 104 57.26 35.45 16.17
N GLY A 105 56.12 36.16 16.04
CA GLY A 105 56.03 37.44 15.40
C GLY A 105 56.49 38.56 16.32
N ASP A 106 57.62 38.48 16.92
CA ASP A 106 58.03 39.42 17.96
C ASP A 106 58.75 40.64 17.37
N VAL A 107 58.05 41.72 17.35
CA VAL A 107 58.57 43.06 17.02
C VAL A 107 59.20 43.70 18.26
N THR A 108 58.91 43.21 19.46
CA THR A 108 59.34 43.84 20.72
C THR A 108 60.61 43.23 21.34
N ASN A 109 60.99 42.01 20.95
CA ASN A 109 62.20 41.31 21.40
C ASN A 109 63.29 41.22 20.36
N ALA A 110 63.51 42.27 19.57
CA ALA A 110 64.60 42.36 18.58
C ALA A 110 66.00 42.17 19.17
N ALA A 111 66.12 42.19 20.48
CA ALA A 111 67.37 41.97 21.23
C ALA A 111 67.76 40.48 21.46
N ARG A 112 66.85 39.52 21.23
CA ARG A 112 67.20 38.09 21.32
C ARG A 112 67.85 37.59 20.06
N PRO A 113 68.98 36.85 20.14
CA PRO A 113 69.58 36.20 19.00
C PRO A 113 68.60 35.27 18.26
N ILE A 114 68.67 35.21 16.96
CA ILE A 114 67.81 34.30 16.14
C ILE A 114 67.99 32.86 16.57
N SER A 115 69.24 32.47 17.02
CA SER A 115 69.50 31.13 17.56
C SER A 115 68.64 30.80 18.76
N ASP A 116 68.44 31.75 19.68
CA ASP A 116 67.64 31.54 20.88
C ASP A 116 66.12 31.50 20.60
N ARG A 117 65.71 32.10 19.48
CA ARG A 117 64.33 32.02 19.01
C ARG A 117 64.03 30.69 18.31
N LEU A 118 65.00 30.18 17.56
CA LEU A 118 64.87 28.91 16.85
C LEU A 118 65.03 27.69 17.78
N ASN A 119 65.68 27.88 18.93
CA ASN A 119 65.83 26.85 20.01
C ASN A 119 64.79 26.95 21.12
N ASP A 120 63.76 27.78 20.96
CA ASP A 120 62.64 27.82 21.93
C ASP A 120 61.85 26.52 21.77
N PRO A 121 61.76 25.72 22.86
CA PRO A 121 61.08 24.45 22.83
C PRO A 121 59.57 24.55 22.51
N ASN A 122 59.03 25.77 22.42
CA ASN A 122 57.64 26.01 22.08
C ASN A 122 57.40 26.38 20.61
N ILE A 123 58.48 26.41 19.74
CA ILE A 123 58.33 26.77 18.32
C ILE A 123 57.69 25.61 17.53
N GLU A 124 58.13 24.40 17.78
CA GLU A 124 57.59 23.20 17.20
C GLU A 124 56.93 22.38 18.28
N ARG A 125 55.69 22.07 18.11
CA ARG A 125 54.97 21.16 18.98
C ARG A 125 54.23 20.17 18.07
N ASP A 126 54.62 18.93 18.18
CA ASP A 126 53.89 17.82 17.62
C ASP A 126 53.23 17.03 18.76
N GLU A 127 52.00 16.67 18.57
CA GLU A 127 51.19 15.99 19.57
C GLU A 127 50.38 14.87 18.91
N LEU A 128 50.52 13.67 19.39
CA LEU A 128 49.62 12.56 19.07
C LEU A 128 48.75 12.30 20.31
N ASN A 129 47.43 12.42 20.08
CA ASN A 129 46.44 12.12 21.11
C ASN A 129 45.58 10.96 20.63
N SER A 130 45.55 9.87 21.42
CA SER A 130 44.71 8.70 21.16
C SER A 130 43.87 8.45 22.41
N GLN A 131 42.55 8.61 22.29
CA GLN A 131 41.65 8.47 23.44
C GLN A 131 40.40 7.65 23.08
N LEU A 132 40.06 6.73 23.98
CA LEU A 132 38.76 6.06 24.04
C LEU A 132 37.84 6.92 24.92
N ALA A 133 36.75 7.42 24.36
CA ALA A 133 35.75 8.21 25.07
C ALA A 133 34.46 7.40 25.23
N ILE A 134 33.94 7.39 26.44
CA ILE A 134 32.64 6.78 26.79
C ILE A 134 31.74 7.92 27.26
N GLU A 135 30.60 8.11 26.63
CA GLU A 135 29.59 9.07 27.05
C GLU A 135 28.25 8.37 27.31
N GLN A 136 27.74 8.49 28.55
CA GLN A 136 26.46 7.95 28.97
C GLN A 136 25.52 9.09 29.32
N PRO A 137 24.45 9.34 28.51
CA PRO A 137 23.39 10.23 28.92
C PRO A 137 22.62 9.65 30.10
N LEU A 138 22.51 10.44 31.20
CA LEU A 138 21.72 10.07 32.37
C LEU A 138 20.34 10.73 32.33
N PHE A 139 20.25 11.93 31.75
CA PHE A 139 19.04 12.72 31.63
C PHE A 139 19.10 13.58 30.38
N THR A 140 18.12 13.47 29.50
CA THR A 140 18.09 14.17 28.22
C THR A 140 16.99 15.24 28.15
N GLY A 141 16.40 15.62 29.29
CA GLY A 141 15.31 16.58 29.35
C GLY A 141 13.99 16.06 28.73
N GLY A 142 13.85 14.74 28.58
CA GLY A 142 12.70 14.11 27.93
C GLY A 142 12.85 13.95 26.42
N ARG A 143 14.03 14.28 25.85
CA ARG A 143 14.28 14.17 24.41
C ARG A 143 14.27 12.72 23.93
N ALA A 144 14.98 11.81 24.63
CA ALA A 144 15.01 10.40 24.27
C ALA A 144 13.64 9.74 24.44
N ALA A 145 12.90 10.06 25.51
CA ALA A 145 11.54 9.58 25.70
C ALA A 145 10.59 10.13 24.63
N GLY A 146 10.73 11.40 24.24
CA GLY A 146 9.96 12.02 23.16
C GLY A 146 10.23 11.37 21.79
N ALA A 147 11.52 11.16 21.46
CA ALA A 147 11.91 10.47 20.23
C ALA A 147 11.35 9.05 20.16
N LEU A 148 11.37 8.31 21.26
CA LEU A 148 10.78 6.97 21.33
C LEU A 148 9.28 6.98 21.10
N ARG A 149 8.53 7.96 21.66
CA ARG A 149 7.09 8.08 21.42
C ARG A 149 6.78 8.42 19.97
N VAL A 150 7.55 9.32 19.35
CA VAL A 150 7.44 9.62 17.93
C VAL A 150 7.66 8.37 17.08
N ALA A 151 8.76 7.64 17.31
CA ALA A 151 9.10 6.44 16.55
C ALA A 151 8.02 5.35 16.68
N ARG A 152 7.50 5.11 17.89
CA ARG A 152 6.40 4.17 18.11
C ARG A 152 5.10 4.58 17.41
N ALA A 153 4.78 5.87 17.41
CA ALA A 153 3.61 6.36 16.69
C ALA A 153 3.76 6.23 15.17
N GLN A 154 4.98 6.41 14.65
CA GLN A 154 5.29 6.17 13.23
C GLN A 154 5.22 4.68 12.87
N SER A 155 5.74 3.80 13.72
CA SER A 155 5.63 2.35 13.56
C SER A 155 4.16 1.90 13.55
N ALA A 156 3.31 2.47 14.42
CA ALA A 156 1.87 2.22 14.40
C ALA A 156 1.21 2.67 13.08
N ALA A 157 1.60 3.84 12.54
CA ALA A 157 1.15 4.29 11.22
C ALA A 157 1.61 3.33 10.11
N GLY A 158 2.84 2.84 10.18
CA GLY A 158 3.38 1.85 9.24
C GLY A 158 2.62 0.53 9.23
N ARG A 159 2.11 0.07 10.39
CA ARG A 159 1.26 -1.14 10.46
C ARG A 159 -0.06 -0.96 9.75
N GLU A 160 -0.73 0.17 9.97
CA GLU A 160 -1.98 0.46 9.28
C GLU A 160 -1.78 0.65 7.78
N ALA A 161 -0.65 1.24 7.36
CA ALA A 161 -0.28 1.32 5.95
C ALA A 161 -0.06 -0.08 5.33
N LEU A 162 0.55 -1.02 6.07
CA LEU A 162 0.68 -2.41 5.63
C LEU A 162 -0.70 -3.06 5.47
N ARG A 163 -1.61 -2.88 6.43
CA ARG A 163 -3.01 -3.36 6.32
C ARG A 163 -3.72 -2.82 5.08
N GLY A 164 -3.48 -1.54 4.75
CA GLY A 164 -3.99 -0.92 3.53
C GLY A 164 -3.51 -1.65 2.28
N VAL A 165 -2.19 -1.87 2.15
CA VAL A 165 -1.58 -2.58 1.01
C VAL A 165 -2.04 -4.04 0.95
N GLU A 166 -2.19 -4.72 2.09
CA GLU A 166 -2.77 -6.08 2.13
C GLU A 166 -4.17 -6.11 1.53
N GLY A 167 -5.03 -5.17 1.91
CA GLY A 167 -6.37 -5.04 1.33
C GLY A 167 -6.35 -4.78 -0.18
N ASP A 168 -5.41 -3.96 -0.67
CA ASP A 168 -5.26 -3.65 -2.09
C ASP A 168 -4.75 -4.86 -2.88
N VAL A 169 -3.82 -5.63 -2.34
CA VAL A 169 -3.37 -6.89 -2.95
C VAL A 169 -4.50 -7.92 -2.99
N LEU A 170 -5.29 -8.03 -1.92
CA LEU A 170 -6.43 -8.96 -1.87
C LEU A 170 -7.52 -8.60 -2.89
N ILE A 171 -7.89 -7.32 -3.06
CA ILE A 171 -8.88 -6.93 -4.07
C ILE A 171 -8.39 -7.20 -5.48
N ASN A 172 -7.11 -6.90 -5.77
CA ASN A 172 -6.51 -7.16 -7.08
C ASN A 172 -6.46 -8.66 -7.39
N LEU A 173 -6.14 -9.49 -6.38
CA LEU A 173 -6.14 -10.94 -6.49
C LEU A 173 -7.55 -11.49 -6.74
N ILE A 174 -8.55 -11.04 -5.98
CA ILE A 174 -9.96 -11.44 -6.15
C ILE A 174 -10.44 -11.08 -7.56
N ALA A 175 -10.10 -9.88 -8.05
CA ALA A 175 -10.43 -9.46 -9.40
C ALA A 175 -9.76 -10.36 -10.45
N ALA A 176 -8.45 -10.59 -10.34
CA ALA A 176 -7.71 -11.43 -11.28
C ALA A 176 -8.21 -12.89 -11.28
N TYR A 177 -8.52 -13.45 -10.11
CA TYR A 177 -9.09 -14.79 -9.96
C TYR A 177 -10.45 -14.90 -10.66
N SER A 178 -11.35 -13.95 -10.41
CA SER A 178 -12.68 -13.92 -11.01
C SER A 178 -12.62 -13.66 -12.52
N ASP A 179 -11.67 -12.84 -12.99
CA ASP A 179 -11.47 -12.59 -14.42
C ASP A 179 -11.05 -13.87 -15.17
N VAL A 180 -10.07 -14.62 -14.65
CA VAL A 180 -9.65 -15.89 -15.26
C VAL A 180 -10.83 -16.87 -15.36
N ARG A 181 -11.64 -16.97 -14.32
CA ARG A 181 -12.81 -17.85 -14.32
C ARG A 181 -13.87 -17.40 -15.31
N ARG A 182 -14.21 -16.11 -15.33
CA ARG A 182 -15.15 -15.53 -16.28
C ARG A 182 -14.70 -15.78 -17.72
N ASP A 183 -13.45 -15.43 -18.05
CA ASP A 183 -12.96 -15.47 -19.41
C ASP A 183 -12.78 -16.89 -19.90
N GLY A 184 -12.37 -17.83 -19.02
CA GLY A 184 -12.36 -19.25 -19.34
C GLY A 184 -13.77 -19.77 -19.71
N ARG A 185 -14.82 -19.35 -18.99
CA ARG A 185 -16.20 -19.70 -19.31
C ARG A 185 -16.69 -19.05 -20.60
N ILE A 186 -16.26 -17.81 -20.88
CA ILE A 186 -16.58 -17.15 -22.14
C ILE A 186 -15.96 -17.90 -23.33
N VAL A 187 -14.71 -18.35 -23.23
CA VAL A 187 -14.07 -19.20 -24.26
C VAL A 187 -14.87 -20.49 -24.48
N GLU A 188 -15.34 -21.16 -23.42
CA GLU A 188 -16.18 -22.34 -23.52
C GLU A 188 -17.50 -22.05 -24.26
N ILE A 189 -18.19 -20.95 -23.96
CA ILE A 189 -19.43 -20.52 -24.64
C ILE A 189 -19.16 -20.24 -26.12
N ARG A 190 -18.13 -19.44 -26.42
CA ARG A 190 -17.77 -19.09 -27.80
C ARG A 190 -17.33 -20.33 -28.62
N SER A 191 -16.59 -21.24 -28.03
CA SER A 191 -16.20 -22.51 -28.68
C SER A 191 -17.41 -23.41 -28.94
N ARG A 192 -18.36 -23.49 -28.00
CA ARG A 192 -19.61 -24.23 -28.17
C ARG A 192 -20.46 -23.64 -29.29
N ASN A 193 -20.57 -22.30 -29.33
CA ASN A 193 -21.27 -21.57 -30.37
C ASN A 193 -20.68 -21.81 -31.76
N LEU A 194 -19.34 -21.77 -31.86
CA LEU A 194 -18.65 -22.03 -33.14
C LEU A 194 -18.95 -23.44 -33.66
N ARG A 195 -18.82 -24.48 -32.82
CA ARG A 195 -19.15 -25.85 -33.22
C ARG A 195 -20.61 -26.03 -33.63
N TRP A 196 -21.55 -25.34 -32.96
CA TRP A 196 -22.96 -25.34 -33.33
C TRP A 196 -23.19 -24.69 -34.70
N LEU A 197 -22.54 -23.56 -34.98
CA LEU A 197 -22.61 -22.88 -36.27
C LEU A 197 -21.99 -23.69 -37.41
N GLU A 198 -20.90 -24.43 -37.16
CA GLU A 198 -20.28 -25.34 -38.12
C GLU A 198 -21.27 -26.45 -38.51
N ALA A 199 -21.90 -27.10 -37.54
CA ALA A 199 -22.91 -28.13 -37.78
C ALA A 199 -24.15 -27.57 -38.49
N THR A 200 -24.58 -26.34 -38.14
CA THR A 200 -25.71 -25.67 -38.79
C THR A 200 -25.40 -25.31 -40.25
N LEU A 201 -24.16 -24.89 -40.53
CA LEU A 201 -23.72 -24.59 -41.91
C LEU A 201 -23.73 -25.86 -42.78
N ASP A 202 -23.28 -26.99 -42.25
CA ASP A 202 -23.32 -28.28 -42.96
C ASP A 202 -24.77 -28.67 -43.30
N GLU A 203 -25.71 -28.51 -42.35
CA GLU A 203 -27.14 -28.76 -42.58
C GLU A 203 -27.72 -27.81 -43.65
N ILE A 204 -27.46 -26.51 -43.57
CA ILE A 204 -27.95 -25.52 -44.54
C ILE A 204 -27.37 -25.81 -45.92
N SER A 205 -26.10 -26.23 -46.02
CA SER A 205 -25.46 -26.60 -47.29
C SER A 205 -26.15 -27.79 -47.94
N ALA A 206 -26.41 -28.87 -47.16
CA ALA A 206 -27.11 -30.06 -47.64
C ALA A 206 -28.55 -29.73 -48.09
N ARG A 207 -29.30 -28.94 -47.34
CA ARG A 207 -30.67 -28.54 -47.71
C ARG A 207 -30.69 -27.62 -48.92
N ARG A 208 -29.68 -26.74 -49.11
CA ARG A 208 -29.53 -25.96 -50.33
C ARG A 208 -29.27 -26.83 -51.55
N GLU A 209 -28.42 -27.87 -51.44
CA GLU A 209 -28.21 -28.84 -52.53
C GLU A 209 -29.48 -29.60 -52.90
N ALA A 210 -30.35 -29.87 -51.93
CA ALA A 210 -31.67 -30.44 -52.13
C ALA A 210 -32.68 -29.44 -52.73
N GLY A 211 -32.31 -28.13 -52.84
CA GLY A 211 -33.18 -27.10 -53.40
C GLY A 211 -34.18 -26.48 -52.39
N GLU A 212 -34.04 -26.78 -51.11
CA GLU A 212 -34.95 -26.29 -50.04
C GLU A 212 -34.57 -24.90 -49.52
N LEU A 213 -33.33 -24.48 -49.68
CA LEU A 213 -32.81 -23.19 -49.19
C LEU A 213 -32.14 -22.38 -50.29
N THR A 214 -32.02 -21.07 -50.08
CA THR A 214 -31.46 -20.11 -51.04
C THR A 214 -29.94 -19.95 -50.86
N ARG A 215 -29.27 -19.34 -51.86
CA ARG A 215 -27.85 -18.93 -51.71
C ARG A 215 -27.66 -17.87 -50.63
N THR A 216 -28.67 -17.06 -50.38
CA THR A 216 -28.66 -16.00 -49.35
C THR A 216 -28.61 -16.62 -47.96
N ASP A 217 -29.37 -17.70 -47.71
CA ASP A 217 -29.38 -18.40 -46.43
C ASP A 217 -27.99 -18.99 -46.11
N LEU A 218 -27.35 -19.58 -47.14
CA LEU A 218 -25.97 -20.09 -46.98
C LEU A 218 -24.97 -18.98 -46.68
N ALA A 219 -24.97 -17.89 -47.48
CA ALA A 219 -24.04 -16.77 -47.28
C ALA A 219 -24.22 -16.12 -45.90
N GLN A 220 -25.43 -16.10 -45.36
CA GLN A 220 -25.72 -15.59 -44.03
C GLN A 220 -25.16 -16.51 -42.94
N ALA A 221 -25.29 -17.82 -43.06
CA ALA A 221 -24.72 -18.78 -42.11
C ALA A 221 -23.19 -18.73 -42.14
N GLU A 222 -22.58 -18.62 -43.33
CA GLU A 222 -21.13 -18.42 -43.48
C GLU A 222 -20.69 -17.12 -42.78
N THR A 223 -21.44 -16.03 -42.93
CA THR A 223 -21.13 -14.77 -42.26
C THR A 223 -21.18 -14.90 -40.73
N GLN A 224 -22.19 -15.58 -40.19
CA GLN A 224 -22.31 -15.80 -38.75
C GLN A 224 -21.18 -16.70 -38.22
N LEU A 225 -20.76 -17.71 -39.00
CA LEU A 225 -19.63 -18.56 -38.64
C LEU A 225 -18.31 -17.76 -38.52
N GLU A 226 -18.03 -16.89 -39.50
CA GLU A 226 -16.81 -16.07 -39.46
C GLU A 226 -16.84 -15.04 -38.30
N ILE A 227 -18.00 -14.45 -38.01
CA ILE A 227 -18.19 -13.59 -36.83
C ILE A 227 -17.88 -14.38 -35.56
N ALA A 228 -18.37 -15.61 -35.41
CA ALA A 228 -18.13 -16.45 -34.25
C ALA A 228 -16.63 -16.83 -34.09
N ARG A 229 -15.93 -17.05 -35.23
CA ARG A 229 -14.45 -17.26 -35.20
C ARG A 229 -13.71 -16.05 -34.66
N VAL A 230 -14.05 -14.84 -35.13
CA VAL A 230 -13.46 -13.59 -34.63
C VAL A 230 -13.74 -13.41 -33.13
N GLN A 231 -14.98 -13.69 -32.70
CA GLN A 231 -15.35 -13.59 -31.27
C GLN A 231 -14.60 -14.62 -30.41
N LEU A 232 -14.39 -15.85 -30.89
CA LEU A 232 -13.62 -16.85 -30.19
C LEU A 232 -12.15 -16.43 -30.06
N ASN A 233 -11.54 -15.95 -31.14
CA ASN A 233 -10.15 -15.48 -31.12
C ASN A 233 -9.98 -14.31 -30.12
N GLY A 234 -10.92 -13.37 -30.08
CA GLY A 234 -10.93 -12.28 -29.10
C GLY A 234 -11.06 -12.79 -27.67
N ALA A 235 -11.96 -13.74 -27.42
CA ALA A 235 -12.14 -14.36 -26.09
C ALA A 235 -10.89 -15.12 -25.64
N GLN A 236 -10.20 -15.84 -26.53
CA GLN A 236 -8.94 -16.51 -26.21
C GLN A 236 -7.83 -15.52 -25.84
N ALA A 237 -7.69 -14.44 -26.60
CA ALA A 237 -6.71 -13.39 -26.28
C ALA A 237 -7.00 -12.73 -24.93
N GLN A 238 -8.28 -12.44 -24.61
CA GLN A 238 -8.67 -11.90 -23.32
C GLN A 238 -8.40 -12.87 -22.17
N PHE A 239 -8.67 -14.15 -22.36
CA PHE A 239 -8.38 -15.19 -21.37
C PHE A 239 -6.88 -15.27 -21.06
N GLU A 240 -6.00 -15.24 -22.07
CA GLU A 240 -4.55 -15.21 -21.83
C GLU A 240 -4.09 -13.91 -21.13
N ALA A 241 -4.71 -12.78 -21.43
CA ALA A 241 -4.45 -11.53 -20.72
C ALA A 241 -4.83 -11.64 -19.22
N SER A 242 -5.99 -12.23 -18.91
CA SER A 242 -6.43 -12.46 -17.53
C SER A 242 -5.51 -13.45 -16.80
N ARG A 243 -5.03 -14.49 -17.48
CA ARG A 243 -4.02 -15.41 -16.94
C ARG A 243 -2.71 -14.68 -16.62
N ALA A 244 -2.25 -13.81 -17.49
CA ALA A 244 -1.04 -13.01 -17.25
C ALA A 244 -1.21 -12.07 -16.03
N SER A 245 -2.38 -11.43 -15.88
CA SER A 245 -2.71 -10.60 -14.71
C SER A 245 -2.72 -11.42 -13.41
N PHE A 246 -3.27 -12.63 -13.45
CA PHE A 246 -3.24 -13.54 -12.31
C PHE A 246 -1.80 -13.92 -11.93
N VAL A 247 -0.95 -14.25 -12.91
CA VAL A 247 0.48 -14.54 -12.66
C VAL A 247 1.20 -13.35 -12.02
N ALA A 248 0.94 -12.14 -12.49
CA ALA A 248 1.55 -10.93 -11.94
C ALA A 248 1.17 -10.71 -10.46
N THR A 249 -0.05 -11.09 -10.06
CA THR A 249 -0.56 -10.88 -8.69
C THR A 249 -0.19 -12.03 -7.76
N VAL A 250 -0.30 -13.29 -8.23
CA VAL A 250 -0.15 -14.51 -7.42
C VAL A 250 1.26 -15.12 -7.51
N GLY A 251 2.02 -14.79 -8.58
CA GLY A 251 3.38 -15.31 -8.80
C GLY A 251 3.45 -16.67 -9.48
N ARG A 252 2.33 -17.30 -9.85
CA ARG A 252 2.28 -18.58 -10.59
C ARG A 252 1.13 -18.64 -11.60
N ALA A 253 1.20 -19.55 -12.53
CA ALA A 253 0.12 -19.78 -13.47
C ALA A 253 -1.13 -20.36 -12.78
N PRO A 254 -2.36 -19.93 -13.18
CA PRO A 254 -3.59 -20.50 -12.66
C PRO A 254 -3.79 -21.94 -13.15
N GLY A 255 -4.24 -22.83 -12.25
CA GLY A 255 -4.74 -24.14 -12.59
C GLY A 255 -6.23 -24.12 -12.96
N ILE A 256 -6.96 -25.19 -12.64
CA ILE A 256 -8.43 -25.20 -12.74
C ILE A 256 -8.97 -24.51 -11.48
N LEU A 257 -9.45 -23.26 -11.66
CA LEU A 257 -9.92 -22.46 -10.55
C LEU A 257 -11.28 -22.95 -10.03
N ALA A 258 -11.36 -23.15 -8.71
CA ALA A 258 -12.60 -23.49 -8.02
C ALA A 258 -13.61 -22.33 -8.04
N PRO A 259 -14.91 -22.58 -7.77
CA PRO A 259 -15.87 -21.50 -7.55
C PRO A 259 -15.44 -20.56 -6.44
N GLU A 260 -15.77 -19.25 -6.60
CA GLU A 260 -15.50 -18.23 -5.59
C GLU A 260 -16.24 -18.61 -4.29
N PRO A 261 -15.55 -18.52 -3.13
CA PRO A 261 -16.20 -18.71 -1.83
C PRO A 261 -17.09 -17.49 -1.51
N ASP A 262 -18.04 -17.69 -0.59
CA ASP A 262 -18.83 -16.57 -0.08
C ASP A 262 -17.93 -15.60 0.70
N LEU A 263 -18.08 -14.31 0.37
CA LEU A 263 -17.42 -13.23 1.10
C LEU A 263 -18.17 -12.91 2.42
N PRO A 264 -17.49 -12.31 3.41
CA PRO A 264 -18.11 -11.87 4.65
C PRO A 264 -19.37 -11.02 4.43
N ASN A 265 -20.28 -11.08 5.39
CA ASN A 265 -21.54 -10.32 5.29
C ASN A 265 -21.27 -8.82 5.29
N LEU A 266 -21.97 -8.12 4.40
CA LEU A 266 -21.95 -6.68 4.33
C LEU A 266 -22.93 -6.05 5.34
N PRO A 267 -22.71 -4.79 5.75
CA PRO A 267 -23.65 -4.04 6.56
C PRO A 267 -24.99 -3.89 5.84
N ARG A 268 -26.04 -3.67 6.62
CA ARG A 268 -27.42 -3.59 6.10
C ARG A 268 -27.79 -2.21 5.55
N SER A 269 -27.02 -1.20 5.89
CA SER A 269 -27.24 0.18 5.45
C SER A 269 -25.91 0.92 5.20
N ALA A 270 -25.99 1.98 4.40
CA ALA A 270 -24.84 2.85 4.17
C ALA A 270 -24.34 3.51 5.47
N ASP A 271 -25.25 3.89 6.38
CA ASP A 271 -24.88 4.48 7.67
C ASP A 271 -24.11 3.50 8.57
N GLU A 272 -24.46 2.22 8.53
CA GLU A 272 -23.70 1.18 9.21
C GLU A 272 -22.34 0.99 8.57
N ALA A 273 -22.25 1.03 7.23
CA ALA A 273 -21.00 0.97 6.48
C ALA A 273 -20.07 2.13 6.87
N PHE A 274 -20.57 3.34 7.01
CA PHE A 274 -19.78 4.50 7.45
C PHE A 274 -19.20 4.30 8.85
N ARG A 275 -20.01 3.85 9.82
CA ARG A 275 -19.53 3.62 11.19
C ARG A 275 -18.46 2.55 11.25
N ILE A 276 -18.60 1.49 10.45
CA ILE A 276 -17.59 0.43 10.35
C ILE A 276 -16.31 0.98 9.74
N ALA A 277 -16.39 1.72 8.63
CA ALA A 277 -15.25 2.32 7.97
C ALA A 277 -14.52 3.32 8.88
N GLU A 278 -15.24 4.16 9.62
CA GLU A 278 -14.65 5.13 10.54
C GLU A 278 -13.81 4.45 11.64
N THR A 279 -14.15 3.22 12.01
CA THR A 279 -13.43 2.48 13.05
C THR A 279 -12.32 1.60 12.51
N ASN A 280 -12.53 0.99 11.32
CA ASN A 280 -11.67 -0.10 10.84
C ASN A 280 -10.86 0.25 9.58
N ASN A 281 -11.17 1.36 8.90
CA ASN A 281 -10.46 1.70 7.65
C ASN A 281 -8.97 1.97 7.93
N PRO A 282 -8.05 1.24 7.28
CA PRO A 282 -6.62 1.34 7.56
C PRO A 282 -6.03 2.69 7.13
N ASP A 283 -6.55 3.33 6.08
CA ASP A 283 -6.04 4.61 5.60
C ASP A 283 -6.34 5.72 6.62
N LEU A 284 -7.54 5.70 7.23
CA LEU A 284 -7.90 6.62 8.29
C LEU A 284 -7.11 6.34 9.58
N ALA A 285 -6.91 5.07 9.93
CA ALA A 285 -6.13 4.68 11.11
C ALA A 285 -4.65 5.09 10.95
N ALA A 286 -4.05 4.94 9.77
CA ALA A 286 -2.70 5.41 9.46
C ALA A 286 -2.58 6.93 9.59
N ALA A 287 -3.54 7.68 9.07
CA ALA A 287 -3.57 9.15 9.19
C ALA A 287 -3.67 9.62 10.66
N LEU A 288 -4.51 8.96 11.48
CA LEU A 288 -4.62 9.23 12.90
C LEU A 288 -3.32 8.91 13.67
N ALA A 289 -2.64 7.83 13.31
CA ALA A 289 -1.35 7.48 13.90
C ALA A 289 -0.25 8.48 13.49
N ALA A 290 -0.25 8.96 12.24
CA ALA A 290 0.65 10.01 11.76
C ALA A 290 0.41 11.34 12.50
N GLN A 291 -0.84 11.72 12.75
CA GLN A 291 -1.16 12.89 13.58
C GLN A 291 -0.61 12.74 14.99
N ARG A 292 -0.76 11.56 15.63
CA ARG A 292 -0.17 11.31 16.96
C ARG A 292 1.36 11.47 16.94
N ALA A 293 2.03 10.99 15.89
CA ALA A 293 3.47 11.19 15.74
C ALA A 293 3.83 12.69 15.66
N ALA A 294 3.04 13.50 14.96
CA ALA A 294 3.23 14.95 14.89
C ALA A 294 2.97 15.65 16.23
N GLU A 295 1.97 15.22 17.00
CA GLU A 295 1.74 15.70 18.37
C GLU A 295 2.94 15.43 19.28
N GLU A 296 3.51 14.23 19.22
CA GLU A 296 4.69 13.86 20.01
C GLU A 296 5.94 14.65 19.58
N ARG A 297 6.05 15.05 18.29
CA ARG A 297 7.13 15.94 17.81
C ARG A 297 7.10 17.29 18.48
N ILE A 298 5.94 17.82 18.88
CA ILE A 298 5.84 19.07 19.65
C ILE A 298 6.52 18.90 21.01
N GLY A 299 6.28 17.75 21.69
CA GLY A 299 6.93 17.39 22.95
C GLY A 299 8.45 17.28 22.80
N LEU A 300 8.89 16.61 21.74
CA LEU A 300 10.31 16.46 21.38
C LEU A 300 10.97 17.84 21.15
N ALA A 301 10.36 18.71 20.37
CA ALA A 301 10.87 20.08 20.12
C ALA A 301 10.98 20.90 21.41
N LYS A 302 10.01 20.78 22.33
CA LYS A 302 10.07 21.45 23.65
C LYS A 302 11.20 20.92 24.52
N SER A 303 11.59 19.64 24.39
CA SER A 303 12.64 19.03 25.18
C SER A 303 14.04 19.57 24.86
N GLU A 304 14.26 20.16 23.69
CA GLU A 304 15.53 20.79 23.31
C GLU A 304 15.92 21.97 24.22
N GLY A 305 14.96 22.61 24.85
CA GLY A 305 15.19 23.72 25.81
C GLY A 305 15.42 23.26 27.24
N ARG A 306 15.56 21.97 27.51
CA ARG A 306 15.66 21.45 28.86
C ARG A 306 17.08 21.07 29.22
N PRO A 307 17.41 21.02 30.53
CA PRO A 307 18.73 20.55 30.98
C PRO A 307 19.03 19.15 30.48
N VAL A 308 20.32 18.88 30.21
CA VAL A 308 20.86 17.58 29.83
C VAL A 308 22.01 17.25 30.80
N LEU A 309 22.00 16.03 31.36
CA LEU A 309 23.06 15.51 32.22
C LEU A 309 23.69 14.29 31.53
N SER A 310 24.98 14.35 31.29
CA SER A 310 25.78 13.22 30.80
C SER A 310 26.98 12.93 31.69
N LEU A 311 27.36 11.64 31.75
CA LEU A 311 28.64 11.18 32.27
C LEU A 311 29.58 10.98 31.09
N ARG A 312 30.81 11.48 31.22
CA ARG A 312 31.88 11.23 30.26
C ARG A 312 33.11 10.69 30.94
N GLY A 313 33.64 9.61 30.40
CA GLY A 313 34.95 9.06 30.79
C GLY A 313 35.84 8.98 29.56
N THR A 314 37.10 9.30 29.70
CA THR A 314 38.10 9.08 28.64
C THR A 314 39.31 8.35 29.22
N ALA A 315 39.88 7.46 28.40
CA ALA A 315 41.15 6.79 28.68
C ALA A 315 42.00 6.84 27.42
N GLY A 316 43.23 7.31 27.52
CA GLY A 316 44.03 7.49 26.32
C GLY A 316 45.49 7.81 26.60
N THR A 317 46.22 8.09 25.51
CA THR A 317 47.61 8.49 25.55
C THR A 317 47.79 9.81 24.81
N ILE A 318 48.69 10.63 25.31
CA ILE A 318 49.10 11.88 24.68
C ILE A 318 50.63 12.02 24.76
N GLY A 319 51.27 12.41 23.69
CA GLY A 319 52.71 12.59 23.64
C GLY A 319 53.19 13.01 22.25
N PRO A 320 54.52 13.07 22.02
CA PRO A 320 55.07 13.46 20.72
C PRO A 320 54.61 12.51 19.60
N ALA A 321 54.31 13.09 18.46
CA ALA A 321 53.93 12.32 17.27
C ALA A 321 55.17 11.80 16.51
N LEU A 322 56.28 12.59 16.53
CA LEU A 322 57.51 12.29 15.79
C LEU A 322 58.76 12.67 16.56
N PRO A 323 59.67 11.71 16.85
CA PRO A 323 59.50 10.28 16.61
C PRO A 323 58.48 9.68 17.61
N PHE A 324 57.68 8.74 17.16
CA PHE A 324 56.76 8.02 18.02
C PHE A 324 57.57 7.06 18.93
N VAL A 325 57.61 7.35 20.20
CA VAL A 325 58.24 6.51 21.24
C VAL A 325 57.15 6.14 22.23
N PRO A 326 56.84 4.85 22.41
CA PRO A 326 55.76 4.44 23.32
C PRO A 326 55.95 4.88 24.76
N ASP A 327 57.21 4.93 25.23
CA ASP A 327 57.56 5.32 26.59
C ASP A 327 57.44 6.83 26.85
N ASP A 328 57.41 7.63 25.81
CA ASP A 328 57.21 9.09 25.88
C ASP A 328 55.72 9.51 25.79
N GLN A 329 54.80 8.52 25.82
CA GLN A 329 53.38 8.78 25.82
C GLN A 329 52.82 8.77 27.24
N ASP A 330 52.25 9.88 27.67
CA ASP A 330 51.51 9.98 28.93
C ASP A 330 50.16 9.27 28.83
N VAL A 331 49.83 8.45 29.83
CA VAL A 331 48.53 7.80 29.95
C VAL A 331 47.60 8.70 30.75
N ILE A 332 46.47 9.07 30.15
CA ILE A 332 45.50 9.99 30.74
C ILE A 332 44.16 9.29 30.96
N PHE A 333 43.65 9.38 32.19
CA PHE A 333 42.27 9.00 32.53
C PHE A 333 41.53 10.23 33.00
N THR A 334 40.37 10.52 32.37
CA THR A 334 39.49 11.58 32.84
C THR A 334 38.09 11.06 33.05
N GLY A 335 37.39 11.58 34.03
CA GLY A 335 35.98 11.26 34.27
C GLY A 335 35.26 12.46 34.85
N GLY A 336 34.05 12.69 34.40
CA GLY A 336 33.26 13.81 34.85
C GLY A 336 31.77 13.71 34.48
N ALA A 337 30.96 14.49 35.18
CA ALA A 337 29.57 14.68 34.88
C ALA A 337 29.38 16.11 34.37
N THR A 338 28.65 16.25 33.27
CA THR A 338 28.35 17.56 32.65
C THR A 338 26.84 17.80 32.64
N LEU A 339 26.42 18.85 33.35
CA LEU A 339 25.04 19.37 33.28
C LEU A 339 25.01 20.58 32.34
N THR A 340 24.34 20.47 31.24
CA THR A 340 24.14 21.57 30.28
C THR A 340 22.74 22.12 30.40
N ILE A 341 22.61 23.40 30.71
CA ILE A 341 21.32 24.11 30.80
C ILE A 341 21.30 25.18 29.71
N PRO A 342 20.53 25.03 28.63
CA PRO A 342 20.42 26.04 27.58
C PRO A 342 19.64 27.25 28.13
N LEU A 343 20.28 28.40 28.28
CA LEU A 343 19.65 29.64 28.78
C LEU A 343 19.06 30.47 27.62
N SER A 344 19.75 30.52 26.51
CA SER A 344 19.30 31.23 25.31
C SER A 344 19.92 30.59 24.06
N GLU A 345 19.12 30.35 23.06
CA GLU A 345 19.52 29.84 21.74
C GLU A 345 19.05 30.73 20.59
N GLY A 346 19.01 32.06 20.81
CA GLY A 346 18.65 33.02 19.76
C GLY A 346 17.26 32.80 19.15
N GLY A 347 16.31 32.23 19.90
CA GLY A 347 14.96 31.94 19.41
C GLY A 347 14.77 30.61 18.68
N ARG A 348 15.85 29.81 18.46
CA ARG A 348 15.79 28.55 17.71
C ARG A 348 14.75 27.58 18.27
N ILE A 349 14.72 27.36 19.59
CA ILE A 349 13.76 26.44 20.24
C ILE A 349 12.32 26.90 20.03
N ARG A 350 12.07 28.24 20.18
CA ARG A 350 10.73 28.78 19.95
C ARG A 350 10.26 28.55 18.52
N SER A 351 11.14 28.77 17.55
CA SER A 351 10.83 28.55 16.13
C SER A 351 10.58 27.07 15.83
N ARG A 352 11.36 26.12 16.39
CA ARG A 352 11.13 24.69 16.23
C ARG A 352 9.81 24.22 16.84
N VAL A 353 9.45 24.73 18.02
CA VAL A 353 8.14 24.44 18.63
C VAL A 353 6.99 25.00 17.77
N ALA A 354 7.17 26.20 17.21
CA ALA A 354 6.18 26.77 16.30
C ALA A 354 6.04 25.94 15.00
N GLN A 355 7.18 25.52 14.44
CA GLN A 355 7.20 24.63 13.28
C GLN A 355 6.45 23.32 13.57
N ALA A 356 6.79 22.63 14.66
CA ALA A 356 6.15 21.35 15.02
C ALA A 356 4.64 21.49 15.25
N ARG A 357 4.17 22.65 15.78
CA ARG A 357 2.73 22.94 15.92
C ARG A 357 2.04 23.13 14.57
N ASN A 358 2.70 23.82 13.63
CA ASN A 358 2.14 24.00 12.29
C ASN A 358 2.09 22.65 11.52
N GLU A 359 3.11 21.79 11.71
CA GLU A 359 3.13 20.44 11.15
C GLU A 359 1.99 19.57 11.74
N GLU A 360 1.77 19.62 13.08
CA GLU A 360 0.62 18.94 13.71
C GLU A 360 -0.71 19.46 13.16
N SER A 361 -0.86 20.76 13.04
CA SER A 361 -2.08 21.35 12.48
C SER A 361 -2.32 20.92 11.03
N ALA A 362 -1.26 20.77 10.24
CA ALA A 362 -1.32 20.23 8.89
C ALA A 362 -1.76 18.76 8.89
N GLU A 363 -1.18 17.93 9.78
CA GLU A 363 -1.57 16.51 9.88
C GLU A 363 -3.03 16.33 10.32
N ARG A 364 -3.51 17.17 11.24
CA ARG A 364 -4.92 17.17 11.65
C ARG A 364 -5.86 17.47 10.48
N LEU A 365 -5.49 18.44 9.62
CA LEU A 365 -6.25 18.73 8.40
C LEU A 365 -6.16 17.59 7.38
N ARG A 366 -5.03 16.87 7.32
CA ARG A 366 -4.89 15.67 6.49
C ARG A 366 -5.79 14.53 6.97
N VAL A 367 -5.93 14.34 8.28
CA VAL A 367 -6.90 13.37 8.85
C VAL A 367 -8.31 13.70 8.39
N GLU A 368 -8.72 14.97 8.45
CA GLU A 368 -10.04 15.38 7.97
C GLU A 368 -10.21 15.17 6.46
N ALA A 369 -9.17 15.46 5.67
CA ALA A 369 -9.18 15.20 4.23
C ALA A 369 -9.31 13.69 3.94
N THR A 370 -8.55 12.84 4.65
CA THR A 370 -8.62 11.38 4.53
C THR A 370 -10.00 10.87 4.94
N ARG A 371 -10.57 11.38 6.04
CA ARG A 371 -11.94 11.02 6.47
C ARG A 371 -12.96 11.29 5.36
N ARG A 372 -12.92 12.47 4.75
CA ARG A 372 -13.81 12.81 3.62
C ARG A 372 -13.58 11.90 2.41
N GLY A 373 -12.32 11.58 2.12
CA GLY A 373 -11.96 10.63 1.07
C GLY A 373 -12.53 9.24 1.33
N VAL A 374 -12.41 8.73 2.56
CA VAL A 374 -12.98 7.43 2.97
C VAL A 374 -14.51 7.44 2.85
N ILE A 375 -15.18 8.50 3.31
CA ILE A 375 -16.63 8.62 3.16
C ILE A 375 -17.03 8.54 1.68
N GLN A 376 -16.36 9.32 0.81
CA GLN A 376 -16.61 9.29 -0.64
C GLN A 376 -16.37 7.90 -1.23
N ALA A 377 -15.27 7.21 -0.85
CA ALA A 377 -14.95 5.88 -1.32
C ALA A 377 -15.99 4.84 -0.88
N VAL A 378 -16.47 4.92 0.36
CA VAL A 378 -17.53 4.04 0.86
C VAL A 378 -18.85 4.27 0.11
N VAL A 379 -19.26 5.54 -0.12
CA VAL A 379 -20.46 5.85 -0.92
C VAL A 379 -20.36 5.27 -2.31
N ASN A 380 -19.23 5.48 -2.97
CA ASN A 380 -19.01 4.99 -4.33
C ASN A 380 -19.06 3.45 -4.37
N SER A 381 -18.33 2.78 -3.49
CA SER A 381 -18.29 1.31 -3.43
C SER A 381 -19.64 0.71 -3.04
N TRP A 382 -20.37 1.36 -2.15
CA TRP A 382 -21.74 0.95 -1.78
C TRP A 382 -22.69 1.01 -2.99
N ASN A 383 -22.69 2.15 -3.69
CA ASN A 383 -23.54 2.33 -4.87
C ASN A 383 -23.16 1.37 -6.01
N GLN A 384 -21.86 1.13 -6.22
CA GLN A 384 -21.38 0.16 -7.20
C GLN A 384 -21.87 -1.26 -6.85
N TRP A 385 -21.74 -1.68 -5.59
CA TRP A 385 -22.23 -2.97 -5.15
C TRP A 385 -23.74 -3.11 -5.32
N VAL A 386 -24.55 -2.14 -4.85
CA VAL A 386 -26.00 -2.16 -5.00
C VAL A 386 -26.42 -2.21 -6.47
N THR A 387 -25.73 -1.47 -7.33
CA THR A 387 -25.99 -1.49 -8.77
C THR A 387 -25.62 -2.83 -9.39
N ALA A 388 -24.46 -3.40 -9.02
CA ALA A 388 -24.02 -4.69 -9.52
C ALA A 388 -24.97 -5.83 -9.12
N GLU A 389 -25.50 -5.82 -7.88
CA GLU A 389 -26.51 -6.79 -7.42
C GLU A 389 -27.84 -6.69 -8.22
N ARG A 390 -28.30 -5.46 -8.47
CA ARG A 390 -29.50 -5.24 -9.29
C ARG A 390 -29.30 -5.69 -10.73
N ASN A 391 -28.14 -5.38 -11.31
CA ASN A 391 -27.79 -5.82 -12.65
C ASN A 391 -27.70 -7.34 -12.73
N LEU A 392 -27.09 -8.00 -11.74
CA LEU A 392 -27.03 -9.46 -11.68
C LEU A 392 -28.43 -10.08 -11.70
N ALA A 393 -29.35 -9.58 -10.87
CA ALA A 393 -30.73 -10.07 -10.85
C ALA A 393 -31.44 -9.87 -12.21
N ALA A 394 -31.22 -8.73 -12.87
CA ALA A 394 -31.78 -8.47 -14.20
C ALA A 394 -31.19 -9.40 -15.27
N GLN A 395 -29.87 -9.63 -15.26
CA GLN A 395 -29.18 -10.53 -16.19
C GLN A 395 -29.59 -12.01 -16.00
N GLU A 396 -29.91 -12.43 -14.79
CA GLU A 396 -30.47 -13.77 -14.56
C GLU A 396 -31.84 -13.94 -15.22
N LEU A 397 -32.69 -12.91 -15.16
CA LEU A 397 -33.98 -12.93 -15.84
C LEU A 397 -33.81 -12.86 -17.37
N GLN A 398 -32.89 -12.02 -17.86
CA GLN A 398 -32.58 -11.92 -19.30
C GLN A 398 -32.14 -13.28 -19.87
N ARG A 399 -31.17 -13.95 -19.18
CA ARG A 399 -30.71 -15.28 -19.62
C ARG A 399 -31.84 -16.31 -19.63
N LYS A 400 -32.74 -16.30 -18.62
CA LYS A 400 -33.91 -17.19 -18.59
C LYS A 400 -34.85 -16.92 -19.77
N ALA A 401 -35.14 -15.67 -20.05
CA ALA A 401 -36.00 -15.29 -21.20
C ALA A 401 -35.37 -15.64 -22.55
N ALA A 402 -34.04 -15.39 -22.70
CA ALA A 402 -33.33 -15.74 -23.92
C ALA A 402 -33.27 -17.26 -24.16
N ALA A 403 -33.20 -18.09 -23.11
CA ALA A 403 -33.24 -19.54 -23.21
C ALA A 403 -34.62 -20.01 -23.72
N ILE A 404 -35.74 -19.47 -23.18
CA ILE A 404 -37.09 -19.80 -23.62
C ILE A 404 -37.28 -19.35 -25.07
N PHE A 405 -36.78 -18.16 -25.42
CA PHE A 405 -36.86 -17.66 -26.79
C PHE A 405 -36.13 -18.55 -27.80
N TYR A 406 -34.91 -19.03 -27.43
CA TYR A 406 -34.14 -19.94 -28.26
C TYR A 406 -34.83 -21.31 -28.42
N GLU A 407 -35.26 -21.93 -27.30
CA GLU A 407 -35.96 -23.21 -27.32
C GLU A 407 -37.24 -23.13 -28.18
N GLY A 408 -38.07 -22.11 -27.97
CA GLY A 408 -39.28 -21.90 -28.74
C GLY A 408 -39.00 -21.67 -30.24
N SER A 409 -38.00 -20.83 -30.56
CA SER A 409 -37.61 -20.57 -31.95
C SER A 409 -37.12 -21.83 -32.67
N LEU A 410 -36.39 -22.70 -31.95
CA LEU A 410 -35.89 -23.95 -32.49
C LEU A 410 -37.02 -24.97 -32.78
N GLU A 411 -38.02 -25.10 -31.88
CA GLU A 411 -39.18 -25.97 -32.09
C GLU A 411 -40.05 -25.44 -33.24
N GLU A 412 -40.34 -24.13 -33.28
CA GLU A 412 -41.11 -23.53 -34.38
C GLU A 412 -40.41 -23.65 -35.76
N TYR A 413 -39.04 -23.61 -35.75
CA TYR A 413 -38.27 -23.87 -36.98
C TYR A 413 -38.37 -25.31 -37.44
N ARG A 414 -38.37 -26.30 -36.53
CA ARG A 414 -38.56 -27.72 -36.89
C ARG A 414 -39.89 -28.00 -37.52
N GLU A 415 -40.93 -27.26 -37.12
CA GLU A 415 -42.25 -27.30 -37.67
C GLU A 415 -42.44 -26.43 -38.96
N GLY A 416 -41.35 -25.77 -39.40
CA GLY A 416 -41.38 -24.91 -40.61
C GLY A 416 -42.06 -23.57 -40.42
N LEU A 417 -42.33 -23.16 -39.17
CA LEU A 417 -43.02 -21.92 -38.83
C LEU A 417 -42.07 -20.73 -38.68
N ARG A 418 -40.77 -20.97 -38.60
CA ARG A 418 -39.74 -19.92 -38.52
C ARG A 418 -38.59 -20.15 -39.49
N SER A 419 -37.89 -19.07 -39.79
CA SER A 419 -36.70 -19.08 -40.64
C SER A 419 -35.45 -19.51 -39.90
N THR A 420 -34.44 -19.98 -40.63
CA THR A 420 -33.10 -20.26 -40.09
C THR A 420 -32.50 -19.02 -39.42
N PHE A 421 -32.76 -17.82 -39.96
CA PHE A 421 -32.31 -16.56 -39.38
C PHE A 421 -32.82 -16.34 -37.96
N ASP A 422 -34.10 -16.64 -37.69
CA ASP A 422 -34.69 -16.46 -36.36
C ASP A 422 -34.01 -17.36 -35.32
N VAL A 423 -33.66 -18.59 -35.71
CA VAL A 423 -32.94 -19.53 -34.82
C VAL A 423 -31.51 -19.05 -34.56
N LEU A 424 -30.80 -18.61 -35.61
CA LEU A 424 -29.44 -18.04 -35.45
C LEU A 424 -29.45 -16.80 -34.56
N PHE A 425 -30.44 -15.92 -34.71
CA PHE A 425 -30.62 -14.74 -33.90
C PHE A 425 -30.93 -15.10 -32.43
N ALA A 426 -31.83 -16.04 -32.19
CA ALA A 426 -32.21 -16.48 -30.85
C ALA A 426 -31.04 -17.14 -30.15
N GLN A 427 -30.25 -17.98 -30.85
CA GLN A 427 -29.04 -18.60 -30.33
C GLN A 427 -27.97 -17.56 -29.93
N ASN A 428 -27.76 -16.56 -30.82
CA ASN A 428 -26.82 -15.50 -30.51
C ASN A 428 -27.27 -14.68 -29.27
N SER A 429 -28.59 -14.39 -29.19
CA SER A 429 -29.17 -13.69 -28.04
C SER A 429 -28.98 -14.45 -26.73
N LEU A 430 -29.09 -15.79 -26.74
CA LEU A 430 -28.85 -16.64 -25.60
C LEU A 430 -27.35 -16.63 -25.21
N ASN A 431 -26.44 -16.77 -26.18
CA ASN A 431 -24.99 -16.75 -25.91
C ASN A 431 -24.55 -15.41 -25.31
N GLU A 432 -25.03 -14.26 -25.83
CA GLU A 432 -24.72 -12.95 -25.27
C GLU A 432 -25.30 -12.81 -23.85
N ALA A 433 -26.54 -13.25 -23.60
CA ALA A 433 -27.13 -13.22 -22.27
C ALA A 433 -26.38 -14.13 -21.25
N GLU A 434 -25.80 -15.27 -21.69
CA GLU A 434 -24.95 -16.09 -20.85
C GLU A 434 -23.64 -15.36 -20.50
N ILE A 435 -23.01 -14.68 -21.46
CA ILE A 435 -21.78 -13.90 -21.27
C ILE A 435 -22.02 -12.70 -20.35
N ASP A 436 -23.11 -11.97 -20.59
CA ASP A 436 -23.51 -10.82 -19.76
C ASP A 436 -23.75 -11.25 -18.31
N LEU A 437 -24.38 -12.40 -18.08
CA LEU A 437 -24.57 -12.97 -16.75
C LEU A 437 -23.24 -13.30 -16.07
N LEU A 438 -22.26 -13.87 -16.78
CA LEU A 438 -20.93 -14.14 -16.25
C LEU A 438 -20.20 -12.85 -15.86
N ALA A 439 -20.30 -11.82 -16.72
CA ALA A 439 -19.73 -10.50 -16.44
C ALA A 439 -20.38 -9.86 -15.20
N SER A 440 -21.71 -9.92 -15.08
CA SER A 440 -22.44 -9.36 -13.93
C SER A 440 -22.16 -10.10 -12.63
N ARG A 441 -21.97 -11.44 -12.67
CA ARG A 441 -21.53 -12.22 -11.49
C ARG A 441 -20.16 -11.81 -10.99
N ARG A 442 -19.22 -11.68 -11.91
CA ARG A 442 -17.87 -11.18 -11.60
C ARG A 442 -17.94 -9.77 -10.99
N GLU A 443 -18.71 -8.87 -11.62
CA GLU A 443 -18.81 -7.49 -11.16
C GLU A 443 -19.42 -7.39 -9.75
N SER A 444 -20.50 -8.13 -9.48
CA SER A 444 -21.11 -8.20 -8.14
C SER A 444 -20.12 -8.70 -7.10
N TYR A 445 -19.37 -9.76 -7.40
CA TYR A 445 -18.41 -10.33 -6.47
C TYR A 445 -17.25 -9.38 -6.15
N VAL A 446 -16.69 -8.74 -7.18
CA VAL A 446 -15.57 -7.78 -7.03
C VAL A 446 -16.05 -6.49 -6.35
N ALA A 447 -17.24 -5.98 -6.69
CA ALA A 447 -17.80 -4.81 -6.03
C ALA A 447 -18.05 -5.05 -4.53
N ARG A 448 -18.48 -6.27 -4.14
CA ARG A 448 -18.59 -6.68 -2.75
C ARG A 448 -17.23 -6.70 -2.05
N ALA A 449 -16.21 -7.25 -2.68
CA ALA A 449 -14.85 -7.24 -2.14
C ALA A 449 -14.28 -5.81 -2.02
N ALA A 450 -14.54 -4.96 -3.02
CA ALA A 450 -14.13 -3.56 -2.98
C ALA A 450 -14.76 -2.79 -1.82
N LEU A 451 -16.05 -3.01 -1.55
CA LEU A 451 -16.70 -2.42 -0.39
C LEU A 451 -16.08 -2.92 0.91
N LEU A 452 -15.81 -4.23 1.06
CA LEU A 452 -15.13 -4.80 2.23
C LEU A 452 -13.74 -4.17 2.45
N ARG A 453 -12.98 -3.87 1.39
CA ARG A 453 -11.70 -3.15 1.46
C ARG A 453 -11.89 -1.75 2.05
N GLN A 454 -12.89 -0.99 1.56
CA GLN A 454 -13.16 0.35 2.08
C GLN A 454 -13.63 0.34 3.54
N LEU A 455 -14.29 -0.74 3.95
CA LEU A 455 -14.69 -0.94 5.34
C LEU A 455 -13.54 -1.40 6.26
N GLY A 456 -12.38 -1.76 5.71
CA GLY A 456 -11.27 -2.36 6.46
C GLY A 456 -11.58 -3.77 6.96
N LEU A 457 -12.46 -4.49 6.27
CA LEU A 457 -12.88 -5.86 6.60
C LEU A 457 -12.33 -6.92 5.65
N LEU A 458 -11.64 -6.51 4.58
CA LEU A 458 -10.99 -7.41 3.63
C LEU A 458 -9.60 -7.77 4.16
N GLU A 459 -9.52 -8.80 4.98
CA GLU A 459 -8.30 -9.29 5.62
C GLU A 459 -8.16 -10.79 5.35
N ALA A 460 -6.92 -11.28 5.24
CA ALA A 460 -6.68 -12.69 4.89
C ALA A 460 -7.13 -13.65 5.98
N ASP A 461 -7.03 -13.29 7.24
CA ASP A 461 -7.46 -14.08 8.38
C ASP A 461 -8.98 -14.28 8.43
N ARG A 462 -9.75 -13.35 7.87
CA ARG A 462 -11.21 -13.46 7.72
C ARG A 462 -11.64 -14.30 6.51
N LEU A 463 -10.76 -14.40 5.51
CA LEU A 463 -11.01 -15.17 4.28
C LEU A 463 -10.50 -16.60 4.36
N LEU A 464 -9.51 -16.85 5.21
CA LEU A 464 -8.80 -18.12 5.33
C LEU A 464 -8.92 -18.68 6.74
N THR A 465 -9.26 -19.98 6.85
CA THR A 465 -9.27 -20.68 8.14
C THR A 465 -7.85 -20.87 8.74
N ASN A 466 -6.80 -20.83 7.90
CA ASN A 466 -5.39 -20.93 8.29
C ASN A 466 -4.58 -19.94 7.43
N ALA A 467 -4.78 -18.63 7.62
CA ALA A 467 -3.98 -17.63 6.94
C ALA A 467 -2.50 -17.77 7.36
N PRO A 468 -1.53 -17.67 6.43
CA PRO A 468 -0.14 -17.47 6.80
C PRO A 468 -0.04 -16.11 7.49
N ALA A 469 -0.13 -16.09 8.82
CA ALA A 469 -0.14 -14.86 9.59
C ALA A 469 1.27 -14.24 9.55
N TYR A 470 1.41 -13.08 8.91
CA TYR A 470 2.52 -12.20 9.16
C TYR A 470 2.23 -11.45 10.46
N ASP A 471 3.09 -11.68 11.47
CA ASP A 471 3.01 -10.92 12.72
C ASP A 471 3.81 -9.61 12.57
N PRO A 472 3.13 -8.46 12.45
CA PRO A 472 3.80 -7.17 12.29
C PRO A 472 4.51 -6.72 13.58
N ASP A 473 4.16 -7.25 14.75
CA ASP A 473 4.75 -6.88 16.03
C ASP A 473 6.02 -7.66 16.34
N ALA A 474 6.17 -8.86 15.82
CA ALA A 474 7.31 -9.74 16.08
C ALA A 474 8.67 -9.13 15.72
N TYR A 475 8.74 -8.23 14.75
CA TYR A 475 9.98 -7.54 14.41
C TYR A 475 10.28 -6.40 15.40
N LEU A 476 9.30 -5.61 15.77
CA LEU A 476 9.45 -4.55 16.76
C LEU A 476 9.90 -5.11 18.11
N ASP A 477 9.28 -6.20 18.57
CA ASP A 477 9.67 -6.86 19.82
C ASP A 477 11.13 -7.28 19.81
N ARG A 478 11.63 -7.80 18.69
CA ARG A 478 13.06 -8.14 18.52
C ARG A 478 13.95 -6.90 18.55
N VAL A 479 13.53 -5.80 17.90
CA VAL A 479 14.25 -4.52 17.95
C VAL A 479 14.34 -4.00 19.38
N GLU A 480 13.24 -4.03 20.13
CA GLU A 480 13.21 -3.59 21.52
C GLU A 480 14.09 -4.49 22.42
N GLN A 481 14.01 -5.82 22.27
CA GLN A 481 14.82 -6.78 23.02
C GLN A 481 16.32 -6.66 22.71
N ARG A 482 16.71 -6.61 21.44
CA ARG A 482 18.11 -6.41 21.01
C ARG A 482 18.69 -5.11 21.58
N ASN A 483 17.82 -4.16 21.76
CA ASN A 483 18.16 -2.84 22.23
C ASN A 483 17.96 -2.65 23.75
N ALA A 484 17.61 -3.65 24.51
CA ALA A 484 17.47 -3.59 25.95
C ALA A 484 18.86 -3.56 26.65
N VAL A 485 19.05 -2.63 27.58
CA VAL A 485 20.21 -2.60 28.50
C VAL A 485 19.71 -2.66 29.94
N PRO A 486 20.46 -3.28 30.88
CA PRO A 486 19.96 -3.50 32.25
C PRO A 486 19.52 -2.22 32.98
N TRP A 487 20.21 -1.11 32.74
CA TRP A 487 19.91 0.21 33.35
C TRP A 487 18.97 1.06 32.51
N GLY A 488 18.62 0.61 31.31
CA GLY A 488 17.74 1.33 30.38
C GLY A 488 16.40 1.75 30.98
N PRO A 489 15.71 0.90 31.75
CA PRO A 489 14.46 1.28 32.42
C PRO A 489 14.62 2.45 33.40
N VAL A 490 15.75 2.46 34.16
CA VAL A 490 16.02 3.53 35.13
C VAL A 490 16.28 4.86 34.45
N VAL A 491 17.11 4.88 33.42
CA VAL A 491 17.40 6.10 32.64
C VAL A 491 16.14 6.63 31.97
N ARG A 492 15.33 5.75 31.38
CA ARG A 492 14.04 6.15 30.78
C ARG A 492 13.06 6.68 31.81
N ALA A 493 13.00 6.07 33.00
CA ALA A 493 12.15 6.56 34.08
C ALA A 493 12.55 7.96 34.52
N LEU A 494 13.85 8.21 34.71
CA LEU A 494 14.40 9.53 35.05
C LEU A 494 14.09 10.56 33.96
N ASP A 495 14.25 10.19 32.69
CA ASP A 495 14.00 11.07 31.55
C ASP A 495 12.49 11.37 31.38
N SER A 496 11.64 10.39 31.71
CA SER A 496 10.17 10.53 31.60
C SER A 496 9.56 11.42 32.71
N LEU A 497 10.20 11.55 33.87
CA LEU A 497 9.70 12.38 35.00
C LEU A 497 9.49 13.85 34.60
N THR A 498 10.22 14.32 33.61
CA THR A 498 10.11 15.69 33.11
C THR A 498 9.48 15.78 31.72
N ALA A 499 9.20 14.62 31.08
CA ALA A 499 8.48 14.66 29.84
C ALA A 499 7.13 15.36 30.08
N PRO A 500 6.75 16.36 29.27
CA PRO A 500 5.40 16.88 29.35
C PRO A 500 4.48 15.72 29.07
N ILE A 501 3.74 15.30 30.08
CA ILE A 501 2.55 14.49 29.86
C ILE A 501 1.69 15.38 28.98
N GLY A 502 1.62 15.07 27.70
CA GLY A 502 0.56 15.58 26.85
C GLY A 502 -0.69 15.24 27.62
N LYS A 503 -1.37 16.25 28.17
CA LYS A 503 -2.70 15.98 28.69
C LYS A 503 -3.38 15.26 27.55
N PRO A 504 -3.94 14.05 27.77
CA PRO A 504 -4.85 13.50 26.79
C PRO A 504 -5.84 14.63 26.60
N GLN A 505 -5.75 15.32 25.49
CA GLN A 505 -6.79 16.23 25.09
C GLN A 505 -7.95 15.27 24.96
N LYS A 506 -8.89 15.31 25.95
CA LYS A 506 -10.19 14.68 25.74
C LYS A 506 -10.50 15.08 24.32
N VAL A 507 -10.64 14.08 23.46
CA VAL A 507 -11.29 14.28 22.19
C VAL A 507 -12.53 15.05 22.61
N ALA A 508 -12.49 16.39 22.38
CA ALA A 508 -13.71 17.16 22.47
C ALA A 508 -14.60 16.34 21.53
N GLU A 509 -15.62 15.77 22.11
CA GLU A 509 -16.75 15.34 21.32
C GLU A 509 -16.96 16.52 20.40
N ILE A 510 -16.45 16.39 19.20
CA ILE A 510 -16.92 17.16 18.07
C ILE A 510 -18.35 16.64 18.00
N GLU A 511 -19.23 17.34 18.75
CA GLU A 511 -20.64 17.25 18.46
C GLU A 511 -20.71 17.33 16.96
N SER A 512 -21.06 16.19 16.40
CA SER A 512 -21.17 15.96 15.01
C SER A 512 -22.12 17.03 14.47
N ASP A 513 -21.57 18.06 13.82
CA ASP A 513 -22.26 18.80 12.79
C ASP A 513 -22.59 17.87 11.59
N ALA A 514 -22.67 16.59 11.83
CA ALA A 514 -23.30 15.58 10.98
C ALA A 514 -24.80 15.84 10.78
N GLN A 515 -25.33 16.91 11.38
CA GLN A 515 -26.71 17.33 11.13
C GLN A 515 -26.88 18.10 9.83
N THR A 516 -25.81 18.48 9.15
CA THR A 516 -25.88 19.25 7.90
C THR A 516 -25.53 18.47 6.64
N ALA A 517 -25.20 17.20 6.72
CA ALA A 517 -25.15 16.30 5.56
C ALA A 517 -26.23 15.22 5.65
N ARG A 518 -27.45 15.59 6.01
CA ARG A 518 -28.58 14.85 5.49
C ARG A 518 -28.51 15.04 3.98
N ILE A 519 -28.02 14.02 3.28
CA ILE A 519 -28.37 13.81 1.89
C ILE A 519 -29.89 13.72 1.95
N GLU A 520 -30.56 14.80 1.56
CA GLU A 520 -31.99 14.75 1.30
C GLU A 520 -32.16 13.54 0.40
N GLU A 521 -32.81 12.50 0.90
CA GLU A 521 -33.35 11.45 0.08
C GLU A 521 -34.08 12.19 -1.05
N PRO A 522 -33.71 12.00 -2.33
CA PRO A 522 -34.48 12.60 -3.39
C PRO A 522 -35.91 12.12 -3.14
N ALA A 523 -36.80 13.07 -2.83
CA ALA A 523 -38.20 12.80 -2.62
C ALA A 523 -38.66 11.84 -3.71
N PRO A 524 -39.38 10.76 -3.41
CA PRO A 524 -39.85 9.84 -4.42
C PRO A 524 -40.52 10.70 -5.47
N GLN A 525 -39.89 10.74 -6.67
CA GLN A 525 -40.51 11.42 -7.80
C GLN A 525 -41.88 10.78 -7.92
N SER A 526 -42.90 11.51 -7.51
CA SER A 526 -44.28 11.16 -7.77
C SER A 526 -44.38 10.96 -9.28
N VAL A 527 -44.51 9.71 -9.67
CA VAL A 527 -44.91 9.35 -11.03
C VAL A 527 -46.09 10.28 -11.34
N PRO A 528 -46.02 11.10 -12.42
CA PRO A 528 -47.15 11.96 -12.76
C PRO A 528 -48.37 11.07 -12.85
N GLY A 529 -49.33 11.37 -11.97
CA GLY A 529 -50.52 10.58 -11.81
C GLY A 529 -51.23 10.36 -13.15
N GLU A 530 -51.82 9.21 -13.28
CA GLU A 530 -52.86 8.91 -14.23
C GLU A 530 -53.65 10.16 -14.56
N LEU A 531 -53.50 10.64 -15.77
CA LEU A 531 -54.47 11.53 -16.41
C LEU A 531 -55.76 10.72 -16.55
N VAL A 532 -56.66 10.86 -15.59
CA VAL A 532 -58.06 10.54 -15.78
C VAL A 532 -58.55 11.40 -16.96
N SER A 533 -58.55 10.81 -18.16
CA SER A 533 -59.09 11.40 -19.35
C SER A 533 -60.61 11.43 -19.23
N SER A 534 -61.16 12.60 -18.90
CA SER A 534 -62.55 12.92 -19.23
C SER A 534 -62.66 12.94 -20.75
N PRO A 535 -63.71 12.31 -21.33
CA PRO A 535 -63.88 12.33 -22.78
C PRO A 535 -64.35 13.73 -23.20
N SER A 536 -63.49 14.46 -23.94
CA SER A 536 -63.89 15.65 -24.69
C SER A 536 -64.62 15.23 -25.96
N PRO A 537 -65.69 15.94 -26.35
CA PRO A 537 -66.48 15.60 -27.52
C PRO A 537 -65.69 15.82 -28.82
N GLN A 538 -65.72 14.83 -29.69
CA GLN A 538 -65.16 14.88 -31.05
C GLN A 538 -65.72 16.01 -31.85
N PRO A 539 -64.95 16.82 -32.56
CA PRO A 539 -65.45 17.65 -33.64
C PRO A 539 -65.70 16.79 -34.90
N ALA A 540 -66.83 17.02 -35.52
CA ALA A 540 -67.27 16.35 -36.72
C ALA A 540 -66.27 16.47 -37.89
N ILE A 541 -65.95 15.33 -38.51
CA ILE A 541 -65.15 15.24 -39.71
C ILE A 541 -66.01 15.74 -40.87
N THR A 542 -65.69 16.94 -41.35
CA THR A 542 -66.21 17.43 -42.66
C THR A 542 -65.28 16.86 -43.73
N VAL A 543 -65.87 16.03 -44.58
CA VAL A 543 -65.24 15.51 -45.78
C VAL A 543 -65.24 16.66 -46.84
N PRO A 544 -64.08 17.05 -47.40
CA PRO A 544 -64.06 17.93 -48.53
C PRO A 544 -64.34 17.13 -49.83
N ASP A 545 -65.20 17.71 -50.62
CA ASP A 545 -65.64 17.26 -51.94
C ASP A 545 -64.51 17.06 -52.96
N ARG A 546 -64.73 16.18 -53.89
CA ARG A 546 -63.96 15.88 -55.10
C ARG A 546 -63.42 17.14 -55.77
N VAL A 547 -62.16 17.14 -56.07
CA VAL A 547 -61.59 18.02 -57.11
C VAL A 547 -61.29 17.17 -58.34
N ASP A 548 -61.92 17.57 -59.40
CA ASP A 548 -61.82 17.00 -60.74
C ASP A 548 -60.41 17.13 -61.32
N ILE A 549 -60.01 16.07 -62.01
CA ILE A 549 -58.79 16.03 -62.82
C ILE A 549 -59.20 16.57 -64.21
N GLU A 550 -58.73 17.76 -64.58
CA GLU A 550 -58.62 18.16 -65.97
C GLU A 550 -57.15 18.48 -66.31
N GLY A 551 -56.83 17.91 -67.43
CA GLY A 551 -55.63 17.78 -68.15
C GLY A 551 -54.89 19.06 -68.56
N GLY A 552 -53.66 18.84 -69.05
CA GLY A 552 -52.84 19.86 -69.68
C GLY A 552 -51.46 19.42 -70.02
N SER A 553 -51.31 18.82 -71.15
CA SER A 553 -50.04 18.59 -71.86
C SER A 553 -49.16 19.84 -71.97
N ARG A 554 -47.86 19.73 -71.65
CA ARG A 554 -46.73 19.99 -72.57
C ARG A 554 -45.43 19.56 -71.96
#